data_50852a090125dd16874d4f5af8e6d63a
#
_entry.id   50852a090125dd16874d4f5af8e6d63a
#
_cell.length_a   1.000
_cell.length_b   1.000
_cell.length_c   1.000
_cell.angle_alpha   90.00
_cell.angle_beta   90.00
_cell.angle_gamma   90.00
#
_symmetry.space_group_name_H-M   'P 1'
#
loop_
_entity.id
_entity.type
_entity.pdbx_description
1 polymer ?
#
loop_
_entity_poly.entity_id
_entity_poly.type
_entity_poly.pdbx_seq_one_letter_code
_entity_poly.pdbx_strand_id
1 'polypeptide(L)'
;NKATVASFKLGGANVSHSKTFTIEGDHPKELFGTGQGPTSVEVLLAALGHCIASGWAVYGASLGVEIDDLKIEVEGEVDLQGMLGLPEPGKVRPGYQSIRVTHYVKSKTPKDKLEQVKKMAEDLSPTKDSLRAVDYSSKLVVE
;
A
#
# COMPACT_ATOMS: atom_id res chain seq x y z
N ASN A 1 -13.09 -13.56 7.94
CA ASN A 1 -13.53 -12.17 8.02
C ASN A 1 -13.88 -11.66 6.62
N LYS A 2 -14.84 -10.73 6.54
CA LYS A 2 -15.26 -10.12 5.26
C LYS A 2 -15.43 -8.61 5.43
N ALA A 3 -14.91 -7.85 4.47
CA ALA A 3 -15.13 -6.42 4.33
C ALA A 3 -15.75 -6.11 2.97
N THR A 4 -16.71 -5.18 2.91
CA THR A 4 -17.37 -4.81 1.67
C THR A 4 -17.17 -3.34 1.35
N VAL A 5 -16.98 -3.03 0.06
CA VAL A 5 -16.88 -1.67 -0.46
C VAL A 5 -17.89 -1.52 -1.59
N ALA A 6 -18.92 -0.71 -1.37
CA ALA A 6 -20.01 -0.49 -2.34
C ALA A 6 -19.95 0.91 -2.97
N SER A 7 -19.49 1.90 -2.24
CA SER A 7 -19.44 3.31 -2.69
C SER A 7 -18.34 4.09 -1.99
N PHE A 8 -17.99 5.22 -2.55
CA PHE A 8 -17.04 6.18 -1.95
C PHE A 8 -17.43 7.61 -2.34
N LYS A 9 -16.81 8.60 -1.70
CA LYS A 9 -16.97 10.01 -2.07
C LYS A 9 -15.76 10.48 -2.86
N LEU A 10 -16.00 11.15 -3.98
CA LEU A 10 -14.97 11.75 -4.82
C LEU A 10 -15.38 13.19 -5.13
N GLY A 11 -14.56 14.17 -4.76
CA GLY A 11 -14.84 15.58 -4.98
C GLY A 11 -16.17 16.05 -4.38
N GLY A 12 -16.61 15.46 -3.25
CA GLY A 12 -17.90 15.74 -2.61
C GLY A 12 -19.10 14.96 -3.18
N ALA A 13 -18.95 14.33 -4.34
CA ALA A 13 -20.01 13.50 -4.95
C ALA A 13 -19.93 12.05 -4.47
N ASN A 14 -21.08 11.40 -4.30
CA ASN A 14 -21.15 9.97 -4.07
C ASN A 14 -20.90 9.22 -5.40
N VAL A 15 -19.96 8.31 -5.38
CA VAL A 15 -19.65 7.41 -6.51
C VAL A 15 -19.92 5.98 -6.05
N SER A 16 -20.79 5.28 -6.76
CA SER A 16 -21.09 3.87 -6.48
C SER A 16 -20.36 2.98 -7.48
N HIS A 17 -19.84 1.86 -7.00
CA HIS A 17 -19.35 0.81 -7.88
C HIS A 17 -20.51 0.12 -8.61
N SER A 18 -20.26 -0.42 -9.80
CA SER A 18 -21.24 -1.23 -10.55
C SER A 18 -21.62 -2.52 -9.80
N LYS A 19 -20.77 -2.96 -8.89
CA LYS A 19 -21.00 -4.09 -7.98
C LYS A 19 -20.29 -3.83 -6.64
N THR A 20 -20.81 -4.42 -5.59
CA THR A 20 -20.12 -4.45 -4.28
C THR A 20 -18.88 -5.33 -4.37
N PHE A 21 -17.74 -4.82 -3.92
CA PHE A 21 -16.53 -5.61 -3.76
C PHE A 21 -16.47 -6.20 -2.35
N THR A 22 -16.12 -7.46 -2.27
CA THR A 22 -15.86 -8.16 -1.00
C THR A 22 -14.41 -8.57 -0.94
N ILE A 23 -13.75 -8.18 0.15
CA ILE A 23 -12.39 -8.60 0.47
C ILE A 23 -12.50 -9.57 1.63
N GLU A 24 -12.08 -10.80 1.40
CA GLU A 24 -12.04 -11.85 2.43
C GLU A 24 -10.66 -11.88 3.04
N GLY A 25 -10.60 -11.95 4.37
CA GLY A 25 -9.35 -12.01 5.12
C GLY A 25 -9.41 -13.03 6.24
N ASP A 26 -8.26 -13.46 6.69
CA ASP A 26 -8.11 -14.41 7.78
C ASP A 26 -6.87 -14.06 8.63
N HIS A 27 -6.71 -14.73 9.77
CA HIS A 27 -5.49 -14.68 10.54
C HIS A 27 -4.66 -15.95 10.31
N PRO A 28 -3.33 -15.89 10.50
CA PRO A 28 -2.50 -17.06 10.51
C PRO A 28 -2.87 -17.97 11.71
N LYS A 29 -2.45 -19.21 11.67
CA LYS A 29 -2.79 -20.20 12.71
C LYS A 29 -2.27 -19.79 14.08
N GLU A 30 -1.15 -19.11 14.13
CA GLU A 30 -0.51 -18.57 15.33
C GLU A 30 -1.37 -17.51 16.05
N LEU A 31 -2.30 -16.89 15.31
CA LEU A 31 -3.28 -15.94 15.82
C LEU A 31 -4.73 -16.49 15.73
N PHE A 32 -4.86 -17.82 15.89
CA PHE A 32 -6.14 -18.54 15.94
C PHE A 32 -6.98 -18.46 14.65
N GLY A 33 -6.36 -18.16 13.52
CA GLY A 33 -6.97 -18.21 12.19
C GLY A 33 -6.78 -19.55 11.49
N THR A 34 -7.19 -19.63 10.23
CA THR A 34 -6.99 -20.81 9.38
C THR A 34 -5.93 -20.60 8.30
N GLY A 35 -5.48 -19.36 8.09
CA GLY A 35 -4.47 -18.99 7.09
C GLY A 35 -4.99 -19.10 5.65
N GLN A 36 -6.29 -18.95 5.43
CA GLN A 36 -6.91 -19.08 4.11
C GLN A 36 -7.08 -17.75 3.39
N GLY A 37 -6.64 -16.65 3.97
CA GLY A 37 -6.71 -15.31 3.38
C GLY A 37 -5.68 -14.37 4.00
N PRO A 38 -5.49 -13.19 3.38
CA PRO A 38 -4.60 -12.18 3.92
C PRO A 38 -5.14 -11.63 5.24
N THR A 39 -4.23 -11.22 6.13
CA THR A 39 -4.57 -10.46 7.32
C THR A 39 -5.00 -9.04 6.94
N SER A 40 -5.68 -8.34 7.84
CA SER A 40 -6.08 -6.94 7.62
C SER A 40 -4.87 -6.01 7.39
N VAL A 41 -3.75 -6.27 8.06
CA VAL A 41 -2.53 -5.48 7.88
C VAL A 41 -1.88 -5.76 6.51
N GLU A 42 -1.89 -6.98 6.00
CA GLU A 42 -1.44 -7.29 4.64
C GLU A 42 -2.34 -6.66 3.57
N VAL A 43 -3.66 -6.63 3.78
CA VAL A 43 -4.59 -5.90 2.90
C VAL A 43 -4.26 -4.40 2.86
N LEU A 44 -3.86 -3.80 3.99
CA LEU A 44 -3.43 -2.41 4.05
C LEU A 44 -2.15 -2.18 3.23
N LEU A 45 -1.16 -3.07 3.30
CA LEU A 45 0.04 -3.00 2.44
C LEU A 45 -0.31 -3.17 0.96
N ALA A 46 -1.21 -4.11 0.64
CA ALA A 46 -1.69 -4.28 -0.73
C ALA A 46 -2.37 -3.00 -1.25
N ALA A 47 -3.19 -2.34 -0.43
CA ALA A 47 -3.82 -1.07 -0.78
C ALA A 47 -2.78 0.04 -1.06
N LEU A 48 -1.71 0.11 -0.27
CA LEU A 48 -0.60 1.03 -0.49
C LEU A 48 0.11 0.73 -1.82
N GLY A 49 0.44 -0.53 -2.09
CA GLY A 49 1.07 -0.97 -3.34
C GLY A 49 0.21 -0.62 -4.56
N HIS A 50 -1.10 -0.88 -4.52
CA HIS A 50 -2.04 -0.51 -5.58
C HIS A 50 -2.10 1.01 -5.81
N CYS A 51 -2.14 1.80 -4.75
CA CYS A 51 -2.18 3.25 -4.85
C CYS A 51 -0.92 3.80 -5.53
N ILE A 52 0.26 3.29 -5.14
CA ILE A 52 1.54 3.67 -5.74
C ILE A 52 1.61 3.23 -7.21
N ALA A 53 1.21 1.99 -7.53
CA ALA A 53 1.18 1.50 -8.91
C ALA A 53 0.27 2.35 -9.81
N SER A 54 -0.90 2.76 -9.31
CA SER A 54 -1.79 3.69 -10.01
C SER A 54 -1.12 5.06 -10.23
N GLY A 55 -0.37 5.55 -9.25
CA GLY A 55 0.43 6.76 -9.36
C GLY A 55 1.47 6.66 -10.48
N TRP A 56 2.18 5.53 -10.59
CA TRP A 56 3.12 5.27 -11.67
C TRP A 56 2.45 5.36 -13.05
N ALA A 57 1.27 4.78 -13.21
CA ALA A 57 0.52 4.85 -14.47
C ALA A 57 0.11 6.29 -14.83
N VAL A 58 -0.45 7.03 -13.86
CA VAL A 58 -0.95 8.41 -14.08
C VAL A 58 0.20 9.37 -14.34
N TYR A 59 1.22 9.39 -13.47
CA TYR A 59 2.32 10.37 -13.58
C TYR A 59 3.33 9.97 -14.66
N GLY A 60 3.52 8.66 -14.91
CA GLY A 60 4.28 8.18 -16.05
C GLY A 60 3.70 8.68 -17.36
N ALA A 61 2.39 8.51 -17.57
CA ALA A 61 1.71 9.03 -18.74
C ALA A 61 1.83 10.55 -18.86
N SER A 62 1.66 11.30 -17.76
CA SER A 62 1.75 12.78 -17.77
C SER A 62 3.14 13.31 -18.10
N LEU A 63 4.20 12.56 -17.80
CA LEU A 63 5.59 12.92 -18.08
C LEU A 63 6.14 12.26 -19.35
N GLY A 64 5.31 11.54 -20.10
CA GLY A 64 5.71 10.84 -21.33
C GLY A 64 6.74 9.73 -21.06
N VAL A 65 6.64 9.08 -19.91
CA VAL A 65 7.49 7.95 -19.52
C VAL A 65 6.82 6.65 -19.95
N GLU A 66 7.52 5.85 -20.75
CA GLU A 66 7.07 4.51 -21.14
C GLU A 66 7.57 3.49 -20.11
N ILE A 67 6.66 2.65 -19.62
CA ILE A 67 6.94 1.60 -18.64
C ILE A 67 6.56 0.27 -19.28
N ASP A 68 7.55 -0.59 -19.48
CA ASP A 68 7.36 -1.93 -20.06
C ASP A 68 6.78 -2.90 -19.03
N ASP A 69 7.24 -2.82 -17.76
CA ASP A 69 6.75 -3.62 -16.65
C ASP A 69 6.94 -2.87 -15.33
N LEU A 70 6.05 -3.12 -14.38
CA LEU A 70 6.06 -2.51 -13.05
C LEU A 70 5.64 -3.53 -11.99
N LYS A 71 6.52 -3.75 -11.02
CA LYS A 71 6.20 -4.51 -9.82
C LYS A 71 6.47 -3.64 -8.59
N ILE A 72 5.50 -3.57 -7.69
CA ILE A 72 5.64 -2.90 -6.39
C ILE A 72 5.63 -3.97 -5.30
N GLU A 73 6.72 -4.06 -4.56
CA GLU A 73 6.79 -4.86 -3.33
C GLU A 73 6.64 -3.95 -2.12
N VAL A 74 5.79 -4.35 -1.19
CA VAL A 74 5.55 -3.61 0.06
C VAL A 74 5.75 -4.55 1.23
N GLU A 75 6.64 -4.18 2.13
CA GLU A 75 6.94 -4.90 3.36
C GLU A 75 6.62 -4.01 4.55
N GLY A 76 6.17 -4.59 5.65
CA GLY A 76 5.89 -3.84 6.86
C GLY A 76 6.14 -4.66 8.11
N GLU A 77 6.56 -3.98 9.17
CA GLU A 77 6.85 -4.58 10.47
C GLU A 77 5.78 -4.17 11.48
N VAL A 78 5.15 -5.16 12.10
CA VAL A 78 4.15 -5.01 13.16
C VAL A 78 4.67 -5.67 14.43
N ASP A 79 4.63 -4.95 15.54
CA ASP A 79 4.94 -5.53 16.86
C ASP A 79 3.65 -6.06 17.51
N LEU A 80 3.58 -7.38 17.70
CA LEU A 80 2.44 -8.02 18.33
C LEU A 80 2.19 -7.57 19.77
N GLN A 81 3.21 -7.10 20.47
CA GLN A 81 3.05 -6.54 21.82
C GLN A 81 2.10 -5.34 21.80
N GLY A 82 2.21 -4.49 20.77
CA GLY A 82 1.32 -3.34 20.61
C GLY A 82 -0.14 -3.76 20.42
N MET A 83 -0.39 -4.77 19.60
CA MET A 83 -1.72 -5.32 19.37
C MET A 83 -2.31 -5.99 20.64
N LEU A 84 -1.47 -6.63 21.44
CA LEU A 84 -1.86 -7.30 22.69
C LEU A 84 -1.90 -6.36 23.91
N GLY A 85 -1.51 -5.09 23.74
CA GLY A 85 -1.46 -4.11 24.82
C GLY A 85 -0.36 -4.37 25.85
N LEU A 86 0.78 -4.95 25.42
CA LEU A 86 1.91 -5.33 26.28
C LEU A 86 3.09 -4.34 26.11
N PRO A 87 3.91 -4.16 27.16
CA PRO A 87 3.68 -4.54 28.56
C PRO A 87 2.49 -3.81 29.20
N GLU A 88 2.12 -2.66 28.65
CA GLU A 88 0.98 -1.84 29.04
C GLU A 88 0.33 -1.23 27.79
N PRO A 89 -0.99 -1.01 27.74
CA PRO A 89 -1.64 -0.34 26.62
C PRO A 89 -1.00 1.03 26.30
N GLY A 90 -0.67 1.22 25.02
CA GLY A 90 -0.09 2.46 24.50
C GLY A 90 1.45 2.59 24.62
N LYS A 91 2.15 1.64 25.26
CA LYS A 91 3.63 1.61 25.30
C LYS A 91 4.24 1.22 23.95
N VAL A 92 3.62 0.28 23.26
CA VAL A 92 4.00 -0.13 21.91
C VAL A 92 2.84 0.19 20.95
N ARG A 93 3.14 0.78 19.81
CA ARG A 93 2.10 1.07 18.80
C ARG A 93 1.53 -0.23 18.22
N PRO A 94 0.20 -0.37 18.08
CA PRO A 94 -0.41 -1.58 17.49
C PRO A 94 -0.31 -1.62 15.97
N GLY A 95 0.01 -0.50 15.30
CA GLY A 95 0.16 -0.41 13.84
C GLY A 95 1.58 -0.71 13.37
N TYR A 96 1.82 -0.49 12.09
CA TYR A 96 3.15 -0.63 11.51
C TYR A 96 4.18 0.25 12.20
N GLN A 97 5.31 -0.36 12.58
CA GLN A 97 6.49 0.34 13.08
C GLN A 97 7.25 0.97 11.90
N SER A 98 7.41 0.19 10.83
CA SER A 98 8.04 0.62 9.58
C SER A 98 7.35 0.03 8.37
N ILE A 99 7.44 0.72 7.24
CA ILE A 99 7.02 0.23 5.92
C ILE A 99 8.14 0.50 4.93
N ARG A 100 8.43 -0.49 4.09
CA ARG A 100 9.43 -0.41 3.03
C ARG A 100 8.77 -0.74 1.70
N VAL A 101 9.00 0.11 0.69
CA VAL A 101 8.48 -0.09 -0.66
C VAL A 101 9.63 -0.23 -1.64
N THR A 102 9.60 -1.28 -2.43
CA THR A 102 10.55 -1.47 -3.53
C THR A 102 9.81 -1.42 -4.86
N HIS A 103 10.28 -0.55 -5.74
CA HIS A 103 9.75 -0.35 -7.09
C HIS A 103 10.69 -1.04 -8.08
N TYR A 104 10.23 -2.10 -8.71
CA TYR A 104 10.91 -2.73 -9.84
C TYR A 104 10.30 -2.22 -11.12
N VAL A 105 11.08 -1.52 -11.92
CA VAL A 105 10.61 -0.85 -13.13
C VAL A 105 11.48 -1.29 -14.29
N LYS A 106 10.84 -1.84 -15.31
CA LYS A 106 11.46 -2.10 -16.61
C LYS A 106 11.07 -0.99 -17.57
N SER A 107 12.04 -0.25 -18.04
CA SER A 107 11.84 0.90 -18.94
C SER A 107 13.14 1.28 -19.64
N LYS A 108 13.02 1.82 -20.84
CA LYS A 108 14.14 2.47 -21.58
C LYS A 108 14.30 3.94 -21.21
N THR A 109 13.43 4.47 -20.38
CA THR A 109 13.46 5.87 -19.94
C THR A 109 14.65 6.10 -19.00
N PRO A 110 15.36 7.24 -19.11
CA PRO A 110 16.44 7.59 -18.19
C PRO A 110 16.01 7.55 -16.72
N LYS A 111 16.92 7.11 -15.85
CA LYS A 111 16.65 6.87 -14.42
C LYS A 111 16.16 8.11 -13.68
N ASP A 112 16.66 9.28 -14.02
CA ASP A 112 16.25 10.56 -13.40
C ASP A 112 14.77 10.86 -13.62
N LYS A 113 14.23 10.55 -14.81
CA LYS A 113 12.79 10.66 -15.09
C LYS A 113 11.98 9.61 -14.34
N LEU A 114 12.50 8.37 -14.24
CA LEU A 114 11.84 7.32 -13.44
C LEU A 114 11.79 7.70 -11.95
N GLU A 115 12.86 8.29 -11.41
CA GLU A 115 12.86 8.81 -10.02
C GLU A 115 11.86 9.95 -9.84
N GLN A 116 11.66 10.79 -10.84
CA GLN A 116 10.63 11.84 -10.79
C GLN A 116 9.23 11.25 -10.73
N VAL A 117 8.91 10.25 -11.57
CA VAL A 117 7.62 9.54 -11.54
C VAL A 117 7.42 8.86 -10.20
N LYS A 118 8.44 8.12 -9.71
CA LYS A 118 8.43 7.47 -8.40
C LYS A 118 8.06 8.46 -7.30
N LYS A 119 8.78 9.60 -7.24
CA LYS A 119 8.54 10.64 -6.24
C LYS A 119 7.10 11.14 -6.29
N MET A 120 6.56 11.42 -7.47
CA MET A 120 5.16 11.87 -7.62
C MET A 120 4.17 10.78 -7.19
N ALA A 121 4.40 9.52 -7.58
CA ALA A 121 3.55 8.40 -7.22
C ALA A 121 3.47 8.19 -5.69
N GLU A 122 4.56 8.45 -4.99
CA GLU A 122 4.61 8.36 -3.53
C GLU A 122 4.05 9.60 -2.82
N ASP A 123 4.51 10.80 -3.21
CA ASP A 123 4.16 12.04 -2.51
C ASP A 123 2.68 12.42 -2.68
N LEU A 124 2.07 12.01 -3.79
CA LEU A 124 0.68 12.28 -4.09
C LEU A 124 -0.24 11.06 -3.83
N SER A 125 0.28 10.04 -3.16
CA SER A 125 -0.50 8.86 -2.78
C SER A 125 -1.38 9.14 -1.55
N PRO A 126 -2.71 9.15 -1.67
CA PRO A 126 -3.58 9.32 -0.52
C PRO A 126 -3.46 8.19 0.50
N THR A 127 -3.15 6.97 0.05
CA THR A 127 -2.93 5.84 0.97
C THR A 127 -1.64 6.02 1.78
N LYS A 128 -0.54 6.46 1.14
CA LYS A 128 0.71 6.78 1.86
C LYS A 128 0.50 7.94 2.84
N ASP A 129 -0.19 9.00 2.44
CA ASP A 129 -0.48 10.13 3.34
C ASP A 129 -1.27 9.68 4.58
N SER A 130 -2.20 8.75 4.42
CA SER A 130 -2.94 8.15 5.54
C SER A 130 -2.05 7.35 6.51
N LEU A 131 -0.86 6.94 6.07
CA LEU A 131 0.14 6.19 6.86
C LEU A 131 1.32 7.07 7.32
N ARG A 132 1.23 8.38 7.26
CA ARG A 132 2.33 9.34 7.54
C ARG A 132 2.96 9.25 8.94
N ALA A 133 2.32 8.58 9.89
CA ALA A 133 2.88 8.34 11.23
C ALA A 133 3.79 7.09 11.30
N VAL A 134 4.01 6.42 10.17
CA VAL A 134 4.83 5.20 10.07
C VAL A 134 6.20 5.58 9.50
N ASP A 135 7.27 4.94 10.00
CA ASP A 135 8.59 5.03 9.38
C ASP A 135 8.55 4.37 8.00
N TYR A 136 8.75 5.19 6.96
CA TYR A 136 8.57 4.80 5.57
C TYR A 136 9.88 4.96 4.80
N SER A 137 10.30 3.92 4.10
CA SER A 137 11.41 3.96 3.16
C SER A 137 11.04 3.38 1.81
N SER A 138 11.70 3.82 0.75
CA SER A 138 11.47 3.30 -0.59
C SER A 138 12.75 3.20 -1.40
N LYS A 139 12.76 2.28 -2.37
CA LYS A 139 13.87 2.03 -3.29
C LYS A 139 13.34 1.84 -4.71
N LEU A 140 14.03 2.42 -5.68
CA LEU A 140 13.82 2.15 -7.10
C LEU A 140 14.89 1.18 -7.62
N VAL A 141 14.44 0.10 -8.24
CA VAL A 141 15.28 -0.85 -9.00
C VAL A 141 14.86 -0.73 -10.48
N VAL A 142 15.82 -0.39 -11.34
CA VAL A 142 15.63 -0.34 -12.80
C VAL A 142 16.21 -1.62 -13.39
N GLU A 143 15.39 -2.37 -14.16
CA GLU A 143 15.72 -3.63 -14.82
C GLU A 143 15.84 -3.46 -16.34
#